data_2259f5c4284265175929ae7e30d0fe6f
#
_entry.id   2259f5c4284265175929ae7e30d0fe6f
#
_cell.length_a   1.000
_cell.length_b   1.000
_cell.length_c   1.000
_cell.angle_alpha   90.00
_cell.angle_beta   90.00
_cell.angle_gamma   90.00
#
_symmetry.space_group_name_H-M   'P 1'
#
loop_
_entity.id
_entity.type
_entity.pdbx_description
1 polymer ?
#
loop_
_entity_poly.entity_id
_entity_poly.type
_entity_poly.pdbx_seq_one_letter_code
_entity_poly.pdbx_strand_id
1 'polypeptide(L)'
;MRLPRLVIPVLFALLASGLLAACQRAGDADIARTDDGEMRLGSVEVVDTVARTVAPNDRPLVLKGMRGTVRLRGADQSTAELSFVRRGRGEGRDDSQEVLDGISITESGTESEYTYTLEAGQEDYAAVDVRGQVPRQTALRIDRLSGSVHIEGVEGALTIEHDHGDVEVQGAAASVETILKNGDVQVGFRTLPAEGPLQLETSNGTIDLRLPAGASAQIDAQTNVGTIRTQGLSFATEQFAPADAGARFNAQLGASEPTIELRTQNGSITLQARDTTSANTTDAEQRLTSTIPTTDTTMPARSAPDTQRADTLSSDTTRPDTTRMDQDTVSANP
;
A
#
# COMPACT_ATOMS: atom_id res chain seq x y z
N MET A 1 -16.67 71.72 -20.24
CA MET A 1 -17.45 70.46 -20.11
C MET A 1 -16.61 69.53 -19.23
N ARG A 2 -17.06 69.28 -17.99
CA ARG A 2 -16.39 68.42 -17.00
C ARG A 2 -17.06 67.07 -16.95
N LEU A 3 -16.33 66.00 -17.19
CA LEU A 3 -16.78 64.61 -17.02
C LEU A 3 -16.55 64.18 -15.57
N PRO A 4 -17.51 63.47 -14.93
CA PRO A 4 -17.33 63.02 -13.56
C PRO A 4 -16.58 61.67 -13.52
N ARG A 5 -15.66 61.55 -12.56
CA ARG A 5 -14.95 60.32 -12.21
C ARG A 5 -15.88 59.37 -11.47
N LEU A 6 -16.11 58.19 -12.02
CA LEU A 6 -16.80 57.11 -11.38
C LEU A 6 -15.81 56.38 -10.45
N VAL A 7 -16.04 56.46 -9.15
CA VAL A 7 -15.30 55.72 -8.11
C VAL A 7 -16.05 54.39 -7.89
N ILE A 8 -15.40 53.28 -8.21
CA ILE A 8 -15.89 51.94 -7.91
C ILE A 8 -15.27 51.51 -6.56
N PRO A 9 -16.04 51.21 -5.51
CA PRO A 9 -15.49 50.66 -4.30
C PRO A 9 -15.17 49.16 -4.50
N VAL A 10 -13.92 48.79 -4.37
CA VAL A 10 -13.45 47.43 -4.31
C VAL A 10 -13.84 46.86 -2.95
N LEU A 11 -14.77 45.92 -2.96
CA LEU A 11 -15.21 45.15 -1.79
C LEU A 11 -14.16 44.07 -1.47
N PHE A 12 -13.35 44.31 -0.45
CA PHE A 12 -12.39 43.37 0.10
C PHE A 12 -13.20 42.31 0.88
N ALA A 13 -13.36 41.10 0.29
CA ALA A 13 -13.84 39.95 1.02
C ALA A 13 -12.69 39.41 1.88
N LEU A 14 -12.73 39.63 3.18
CA LEU A 14 -11.89 38.96 4.17
C LEU A 14 -12.30 37.49 4.23
N LEU A 15 -11.51 36.62 3.63
CA LEU A 15 -11.53 35.20 3.88
C LEU A 15 -10.87 34.97 5.25
N ALA A 16 -11.69 34.60 6.20
CA ALA A 16 -11.26 34.16 7.52
C ALA A 16 -10.45 32.86 7.39
N SER A 17 -9.14 32.97 7.55
CA SER A 17 -8.22 31.86 7.69
C SER A 17 -8.50 31.17 9.04
N GLY A 18 -9.24 30.05 9.00
CA GLY A 18 -9.40 29.17 10.16
C GLY A 18 -8.03 28.58 10.50
N LEU A 19 -7.41 29.03 11.56
CA LEU A 19 -6.30 28.33 12.22
C LEU A 19 -6.85 26.99 12.76
N LEU A 20 -6.58 25.93 12.06
CA LEU A 20 -6.63 24.57 12.62
C LEU A 20 -5.42 24.44 13.55
N ALA A 21 -5.68 24.54 14.85
CA ALA A 21 -4.72 24.21 15.87
C ALA A 21 -4.35 22.74 15.73
N ALA A 22 -3.16 22.44 15.23
CA ALA A 22 -2.57 21.11 15.27
C ALA A 22 -2.40 20.72 16.74
N CYS A 23 -3.14 19.71 17.20
CA CYS A 23 -2.92 19.07 18.49
C CYS A 23 -1.53 18.41 18.49
N GLN A 24 -0.54 19.09 19.05
CA GLN A 24 0.77 18.54 19.34
C GLN A 24 0.61 17.52 20.47
N ARG A 25 0.73 16.27 20.16
CA ARG A 25 0.85 15.19 21.15
C ARG A 25 2.34 14.97 21.41
N ALA A 26 2.84 15.56 22.48
CA ALA A 26 4.16 15.18 23.01
C ALA A 26 4.03 13.78 23.59
N GLY A 27 4.61 12.79 22.91
CA GLY A 27 4.78 11.45 23.47
C GLY A 27 6.08 11.38 24.23
N ASP A 28 6.05 10.87 25.46
CA ASP A 28 7.21 10.54 26.25
C ASP A 28 8.11 9.53 25.52
N ALA A 29 9.42 9.76 25.62
CA ALA A 29 10.45 9.02 24.90
C ALA A 29 10.62 7.60 25.45
N ASP A 30 9.94 6.65 24.86
CA ASP A 30 10.33 5.25 24.89
C ASP A 30 11.14 4.93 23.62
N ILE A 31 12.25 4.21 23.82
CA ILE A 31 13.04 3.67 22.70
C ILE A 31 12.13 2.70 21.94
N ALA A 32 11.42 3.23 20.97
CA ALA A 32 10.50 2.45 20.16
C ALA A 32 11.32 1.54 19.24
N ARG A 33 11.42 0.28 19.62
CA ARG A 33 11.75 -0.79 18.70
C ARG A 33 10.56 -0.97 17.77
N THR A 34 10.78 -0.77 16.48
CA THR A 34 9.77 -1.15 15.49
C THR A 34 9.59 -2.65 15.48
N ASP A 35 8.41 -3.16 15.07
CA ASP A 35 8.09 -4.61 14.99
C ASP A 35 9.09 -5.38 14.11
N ASP A 36 9.79 -4.73 13.23
CA ASP A 36 10.85 -5.22 12.34
C ASP A 36 12.27 -5.14 12.98
N GLY A 37 12.41 -4.67 14.21
CA GLY A 37 13.67 -4.69 14.95
C GLY A 37 14.65 -3.57 14.62
N GLU A 38 14.30 -2.61 13.75
CA GLU A 38 15.13 -1.44 13.49
C GLU A 38 15.23 -0.53 14.72
N MET A 39 16.45 -0.21 15.12
CA MET A 39 16.72 0.83 16.11
C MET A 39 16.54 2.18 15.42
N ARG A 40 15.50 2.90 15.74
CA ARG A 40 15.30 4.25 15.24
C ARG A 40 16.14 5.22 16.05
N LEU A 41 16.98 5.98 15.37
CA LEU A 41 17.79 7.02 15.96
C LEU A 41 16.89 8.18 16.44
N GLY A 42 17.17 8.71 17.64
CA GLY A 42 16.41 9.80 18.24
C GLY A 42 15.21 9.34 19.06
N SER A 43 15.09 9.87 20.25
CA SER A 43 14.05 9.53 21.23
C SER A 43 12.79 10.37 21.09
N VAL A 44 12.87 11.54 20.46
CA VAL A 44 11.77 12.49 20.26
C VAL A 44 11.44 12.60 18.78
N GLU A 45 10.17 12.62 18.44
CA GLU A 45 9.69 12.83 17.07
C GLU A 45 8.79 14.07 17.02
N VAL A 46 9.04 14.95 16.06
CA VAL A 46 8.17 16.06 15.72
C VAL A 46 7.62 15.84 14.31
N VAL A 47 6.33 16.06 14.15
CA VAL A 47 5.60 15.77 12.90
C VAL A 47 4.82 16.98 12.46
N ASP A 48 4.84 17.27 11.17
CA ASP A 48 3.91 18.18 10.54
C ASP A 48 3.36 17.61 9.22
N THR A 49 2.37 18.29 8.64
CA THR A 49 1.72 17.82 7.42
C THR A 49 1.53 18.98 6.46
N VAL A 50 1.99 18.77 5.24
CA VAL A 50 1.86 19.71 4.12
C VAL A 50 0.94 19.10 3.07
N ALA A 51 -0.20 19.74 2.79
CA ALA A 51 -1.10 19.33 1.72
C ALA A 51 -0.76 20.02 0.40
N ARG A 52 -0.92 19.31 -0.71
CA ARG A 52 -0.74 19.81 -2.08
C ARG A 52 -1.84 19.28 -2.97
N THR A 53 -2.30 20.13 -3.87
CA THR A 53 -3.25 19.74 -4.92
C THR A 53 -2.66 20.15 -6.26
N VAL A 54 -2.60 19.21 -7.20
CA VAL A 54 -2.05 19.44 -8.54
C VAL A 54 -2.91 18.79 -9.60
N ALA A 55 -3.04 19.42 -10.76
CA ALA A 55 -3.62 18.79 -11.95
C ALA A 55 -2.45 18.30 -12.84
N PRO A 56 -2.23 16.97 -12.93
CA PRO A 56 -1.17 16.41 -13.74
C PRO A 56 -1.34 16.71 -15.24
N ASN A 57 -2.61 16.83 -15.74
CA ASN A 57 -2.93 17.13 -17.12
C ASN A 57 -2.20 16.17 -18.09
N ASP A 58 -2.42 14.88 -17.93
CA ASP A 58 -1.83 13.77 -18.70
C ASP A 58 -0.29 13.62 -18.58
N ARG A 59 0.37 14.42 -17.74
CA ARG A 59 1.80 14.28 -17.42
C ARG A 59 1.99 13.27 -16.30
N PRO A 60 3.06 12.49 -16.34
CA PRO A 60 3.47 11.67 -15.21
C PRO A 60 3.65 12.50 -13.93
N LEU A 61 3.15 11.98 -12.82
CA LEU A 61 3.43 12.50 -11.50
C LEU A 61 4.64 11.74 -10.92
N VAL A 62 5.68 12.49 -10.60
CA VAL A 62 6.96 11.95 -10.14
C VAL A 62 7.17 12.28 -8.67
N LEU A 63 7.48 11.28 -7.86
CA LEU A 63 7.87 11.42 -6.46
C LEU A 63 9.31 10.97 -6.31
N LYS A 64 10.21 11.90 -5.99
CA LYS A 64 11.64 11.62 -5.81
C LYS A 64 12.08 11.90 -4.37
N GLY A 65 13.00 11.09 -3.88
CA GLY A 65 13.80 11.36 -2.70
C GLY A 65 13.62 10.37 -1.57
N MET A 66 13.83 10.83 -0.41
CA MET A 66 14.18 10.23 0.86
C MET A 66 13.24 9.12 1.41
N ARG A 67 13.45 8.78 2.68
CA ARG A 67 12.70 7.77 3.45
C ARG A 67 11.25 8.15 3.68
N GLY A 68 10.40 7.14 3.82
CA GLY A 68 9.01 7.25 4.22
C GLY A 68 8.10 6.41 3.34
N THR A 69 6.90 6.18 3.82
CA THR A 69 5.89 5.36 3.14
C THR A 69 5.15 6.17 2.07
N VAL A 70 4.90 5.55 0.92
CA VAL A 70 4.02 6.10 -0.12
C VAL A 70 2.73 5.29 -0.14
N ARG A 71 1.58 5.94 0.00
CA ARG A 71 0.25 5.33 -0.15
C ARG A 71 -0.61 6.18 -1.08
N LEU A 72 -0.82 5.69 -2.30
CA LEU A 72 -1.59 6.38 -3.32
C LEU A 72 -2.76 5.53 -3.79
N ARG A 73 -3.90 6.19 -3.99
CA ARG A 73 -5.10 5.57 -4.52
C ARG A 73 -5.59 6.28 -5.77
N GLY A 74 -5.90 5.51 -6.80
CA GLY A 74 -6.56 6.03 -7.98
C GLY A 74 -8.02 6.40 -7.71
N ALA A 75 -8.42 7.60 -8.10
CA ALA A 75 -9.77 8.11 -7.93
C ALA A 75 -10.30 8.75 -9.22
N ASP A 76 -11.64 8.83 -9.34
CA ASP A 76 -12.31 9.44 -10.47
C ASP A 76 -12.35 10.97 -10.30
N GLN A 77 -11.19 11.60 -10.44
CA GLN A 77 -10.99 13.03 -10.29
C GLN A 77 -9.93 13.52 -11.27
N SER A 78 -9.85 14.83 -11.50
CA SER A 78 -8.89 15.44 -12.42
C SER A 78 -7.63 15.98 -11.75
N THR A 79 -7.62 16.04 -10.42
CA THR A 79 -6.52 16.58 -9.62
C THR A 79 -5.95 15.51 -8.70
N ALA A 80 -4.65 15.54 -8.46
CA ALA A 80 -4.02 14.76 -7.42
C ALA A 80 -4.06 15.57 -6.11
N GLU A 81 -4.52 14.93 -5.03
CA GLU A 81 -4.55 15.48 -3.69
C GLU A 81 -3.55 14.71 -2.83
N LEU A 82 -2.46 15.36 -2.48
CA LEU A 82 -1.34 14.74 -1.77
C LEU A 82 -1.15 15.36 -0.40
N SER A 83 -0.86 14.53 0.58
CA SER A 83 -0.50 14.89 1.93
C SER A 83 0.89 14.37 2.24
N PHE A 84 1.81 15.27 2.50
CA PHE A 84 3.19 14.98 2.87
C PHE A 84 3.31 15.11 4.38
N VAL A 85 3.51 14.00 5.07
CA VAL A 85 3.70 13.94 6.52
C VAL A 85 5.20 13.94 6.78
N ARG A 86 5.76 15.10 7.13
CA ARG A 86 7.18 15.28 7.46
C ARG A 86 7.44 14.87 8.90
N ARG A 87 8.53 14.17 9.14
CA ARG A 87 8.93 13.70 10.46
C ARG A 87 10.39 14.02 10.70
N GLY A 88 10.66 14.75 11.77
CA GLY A 88 12.00 15.02 12.28
C GLY A 88 12.23 14.29 13.60
N ARG A 89 13.37 13.65 13.77
CA ARG A 89 13.77 12.95 14.98
C ARG A 89 15.06 13.52 15.55
N GLY A 90 15.21 13.50 16.88
CA GLY A 90 16.36 14.00 17.56
C GLY A 90 16.45 13.48 18.99
N GLU A 91 17.49 13.85 19.72
CA GLU A 91 17.64 13.52 21.14
C GLU A 91 16.66 14.33 22.00
N GLY A 92 16.32 15.55 21.56
CA GLY A 92 15.38 16.44 22.18
C GLY A 92 14.41 17.05 21.17
N ARG A 93 13.45 17.83 21.69
CA ARG A 93 12.44 18.48 20.87
C ARG A 93 13.03 19.52 19.91
N ASP A 94 14.04 20.28 20.39
CA ASP A 94 14.67 21.32 19.60
C ASP A 94 15.46 20.70 18.42
N ASP A 95 16.20 19.61 18.68
CA ASP A 95 16.92 18.86 17.66
C ASP A 95 15.95 18.28 16.62
N SER A 96 14.84 17.70 17.09
CA SER A 96 13.80 17.13 16.22
C SER A 96 13.15 18.20 15.35
N GLN A 97 12.95 19.40 15.90
CA GLN A 97 12.40 20.54 15.18
C GLN A 97 13.37 21.04 14.11
N GLU A 98 14.68 21.10 14.43
CA GLU A 98 15.72 21.47 13.46
C GLU A 98 15.77 20.50 12.28
N VAL A 99 15.69 19.19 12.56
CA VAL A 99 15.58 18.15 11.51
C VAL A 99 14.33 18.37 10.67
N LEU A 100 13.17 18.58 11.29
CA LEU A 100 11.90 18.82 10.60
C LEU A 100 11.95 20.06 9.70
N ASP A 101 12.53 21.15 10.20
CA ASP A 101 12.67 22.41 9.48
C ASP A 101 13.65 22.28 8.29
N GLY A 102 14.61 21.34 8.39
CA GLY A 102 15.53 20.99 7.31
C GLY A 102 14.91 20.14 6.20
N ILE A 103 13.66 19.67 6.34
CA ILE A 103 12.97 18.89 5.30
C ILE A 103 12.35 19.84 4.28
N SER A 104 12.76 19.71 3.03
CA SER A 104 12.21 20.48 1.90
C SER A 104 11.35 19.61 0.99
N ILE A 105 10.29 20.20 0.45
CA ILE A 105 9.41 19.61 -0.58
C ILE A 105 9.41 20.59 -1.74
N THR A 106 10.21 20.27 -2.76
CA THR A 106 10.33 21.10 -3.96
C THR A 106 9.40 20.60 -5.04
N GLU A 107 8.66 21.51 -5.62
CA GLU A 107 7.68 21.27 -6.68
C GLU A 107 8.19 21.82 -8.00
N SER A 108 8.21 20.99 -9.04
CA SER A 108 8.64 21.37 -10.39
C SER A 108 7.71 20.77 -11.43
N GLY A 109 7.25 21.60 -12.35
CA GLY A 109 6.43 21.19 -13.49
C GLY A 109 7.13 21.53 -14.80
N THR A 110 7.32 20.53 -15.67
CA THR A 110 7.78 20.71 -17.06
C THR A 110 6.64 20.37 -18.01
N GLU A 111 6.88 20.45 -19.31
CA GLU A 111 5.91 19.98 -20.29
C GLU A 111 5.74 18.46 -20.26
N SER A 112 6.78 17.72 -19.81
CA SER A 112 6.85 16.25 -19.81
C SER A 112 6.44 15.60 -18.51
N GLU A 113 6.63 16.24 -17.34
CA GLU A 113 6.38 15.63 -16.04
C GLU A 113 6.06 16.67 -14.96
N TYR A 114 5.47 16.22 -13.87
CA TYR A 114 5.24 17.00 -12.66
C TYR A 114 5.92 16.32 -11.47
N THR A 115 6.91 16.95 -10.88
CA THR A 115 7.82 16.33 -9.92
C THR A 115 7.72 16.98 -8.54
N TYR A 116 7.59 16.15 -7.52
CA TYR A 116 7.89 16.49 -6.13
C TYR A 116 9.24 15.88 -5.73
N THR A 117 10.18 16.72 -5.34
CA THR A 117 11.48 16.29 -4.81
C THR A 117 11.49 16.52 -3.30
N LEU A 118 11.81 15.46 -2.55
CA LEU A 118 11.82 15.44 -1.10
C LEU A 118 13.27 15.31 -0.65
N GLU A 119 13.77 16.29 0.11
CA GLU A 119 15.15 16.35 0.57
C GLU A 119 15.22 16.75 2.03
N ALA A 120 16.27 16.33 2.73
CA ALA A 120 16.55 16.75 4.08
C ALA A 120 18.07 16.88 4.31
N GLY A 121 18.46 17.83 5.15
CA GLY A 121 19.87 18.00 5.53
C GLY A 121 20.41 16.86 6.38
N GLN A 122 19.54 16.18 7.13
CA GLN A 122 19.85 15.03 8.01
C GLN A 122 18.93 13.85 7.66
N GLU A 123 19.22 13.16 6.55
CA GLU A 123 18.37 12.10 5.99
C GLU A 123 18.12 10.93 6.95
N ASP A 124 19.07 10.61 7.83
CA ASP A 124 18.94 9.50 8.78
C ASP A 124 17.88 9.77 9.87
N TYR A 125 17.63 11.02 10.15
CA TYR A 125 16.69 11.48 11.17
C TYR A 125 15.38 12.02 10.61
N ALA A 126 15.29 12.11 9.30
CA ALA A 126 14.16 12.67 8.60
C ALA A 126 13.40 11.61 7.78
N ALA A 127 12.09 11.75 7.71
CA ALA A 127 11.23 10.96 6.83
C ALA A 127 10.05 11.78 6.32
N VAL A 128 9.56 11.44 5.11
CA VAL A 128 8.34 12.03 4.55
C VAL A 128 7.43 10.93 4.04
N ASP A 129 6.32 10.72 4.72
CA ASP A 129 5.26 9.85 4.21
C ASP A 129 4.40 10.63 3.21
N VAL A 130 4.10 10.01 2.09
CA VAL A 130 3.21 10.57 1.06
C VAL A 130 1.93 9.76 1.01
N ARG A 131 0.80 10.43 1.20
CA ARG A 131 -0.53 9.81 1.13
C ARG A 131 -1.42 10.66 0.24
N GLY A 132 -2.31 10.01 -0.50
CA GLY A 132 -3.26 10.80 -1.28
C GLY A 132 -4.03 10.03 -2.32
N GLN A 133 -4.79 10.80 -3.07
CA GLN A 133 -5.54 10.32 -4.22
C GLN A 133 -5.00 10.97 -5.48
N VAL A 134 -4.92 10.19 -6.54
CA VAL A 134 -4.47 10.66 -7.86
C VAL A 134 -5.54 10.30 -8.90
N PRO A 135 -5.65 11.03 -10.01
CA PRO A 135 -6.50 10.60 -11.12
C PRO A 135 -6.12 9.18 -11.55
N ARG A 136 -7.10 8.30 -11.79
CA ARG A 136 -6.82 6.88 -12.13
C ARG A 136 -5.85 6.70 -13.27
N GLN A 137 -5.97 7.54 -14.29
CA GLN A 137 -5.18 7.43 -15.52
C GLN A 137 -3.78 8.07 -15.40
N THR A 138 -3.46 8.67 -14.26
CA THR A 138 -2.16 9.31 -14.08
C THR A 138 -1.03 8.28 -14.07
N ALA A 139 -0.06 8.48 -14.94
CA ALA A 139 1.19 7.73 -14.86
C ALA A 139 1.97 8.19 -13.61
N LEU A 140 2.52 7.23 -12.87
CA LEU A 140 3.30 7.49 -11.66
C LEU A 140 4.73 7.01 -11.85
N ARG A 141 5.67 7.85 -11.45
CA ARG A 141 7.07 7.47 -11.26
C ARG A 141 7.46 7.71 -9.81
N ILE A 142 7.96 6.68 -9.15
CA ILE A 142 8.37 6.72 -7.74
C ILE A 142 9.83 6.29 -7.67
N ASP A 143 10.68 7.20 -7.19
CA ASP A 143 12.10 6.99 -6.99
C ASP A 143 12.40 7.28 -5.52
N ARG A 144 12.60 6.26 -4.71
CA ARG A 144 12.67 6.33 -3.25
C ARG A 144 13.82 5.53 -2.67
N LEU A 145 14.38 6.04 -1.58
CA LEU A 145 15.47 5.39 -0.85
C LEU A 145 14.97 4.27 0.07
N SER A 146 13.94 4.53 0.87
CA SER A 146 13.42 3.51 1.79
C SER A 146 11.98 3.79 2.25
N GLY A 147 11.31 2.74 2.72
CA GLY A 147 9.92 2.72 3.18
C GLY A 147 9.02 1.90 2.26
N SER A 148 7.78 1.64 2.65
CA SER A 148 6.86 0.85 1.83
C SER A 148 6.18 1.73 0.76
N VAL A 149 5.95 1.17 -0.41
CA VAL A 149 5.17 1.77 -1.50
C VAL A 149 3.90 0.96 -1.70
N HIS A 150 2.74 1.58 -1.51
CA HIS A 150 1.44 0.97 -1.70
C HIS A 150 0.59 1.80 -2.67
N ILE A 151 0.20 1.20 -3.79
CA ILE A 151 -0.58 1.83 -4.86
C ILE A 151 -1.82 1.00 -5.12
N GLU A 152 -2.98 1.62 -5.08
CA GLU A 152 -4.25 0.95 -5.30
C GLU A 152 -5.06 1.62 -6.41
N GLY A 153 -5.53 0.85 -7.40
CA GLY A 153 -6.52 1.29 -8.38
C GLY A 153 -6.03 2.38 -9.34
N VAL A 154 -4.72 2.53 -9.52
CA VAL A 154 -4.13 3.39 -10.55
C VAL A 154 -4.06 2.61 -11.86
N GLU A 155 -4.54 3.20 -12.93
CA GLU A 155 -4.67 2.61 -14.26
C GLU A 155 -3.66 3.18 -15.26
N GLY A 156 -2.92 4.23 -14.88
CA GLY A 156 -1.79 4.78 -15.62
C GLY A 156 -0.53 3.92 -15.47
N ALA A 157 0.46 4.18 -16.33
CA ALA A 157 1.75 3.49 -16.26
C ALA A 157 2.45 3.74 -14.92
N LEU A 158 3.07 2.70 -14.37
CA LEU A 158 3.79 2.74 -13.10
C LEU A 158 5.27 2.41 -13.32
N THR A 159 6.14 3.31 -12.88
CA THR A 159 7.61 3.08 -12.82
C THR A 159 8.04 3.29 -11.38
N ILE A 160 8.59 2.25 -10.75
CA ILE A 160 8.99 2.27 -9.34
C ILE A 160 10.46 1.83 -9.24
N GLU A 161 11.31 2.77 -8.85
CA GLU A 161 12.70 2.53 -8.50
C GLU A 161 12.84 2.70 -6.99
N HIS A 162 13.23 1.63 -6.27
CA HIS A 162 13.21 1.63 -4.82
C HIS A 162 14.37 0.83 -4.22
N ASP A 163 15.00 1.34 -3.17
CA ASP A 163 16.16 0.68 -2.60
C ASP A 163 15.77 -0.29 -1.48
N HIS A 164 14.92 0.13 -0.54
CA HIS A 164 14.61 -0.67 0.65
C HIS A 164 13.15 -0.53 1.07
N GLY A 165 12.46 -1.65 1.17
CA GLY A 165 11.07 -1.75 1.61
C GLY A 165 10.19 -2.43 0.58
N ASP A 166 8.97 -2.76 0.95
CA ASP A 166 8.08 -3.54 0.09
C ASP A 166 7.31 -2.64 -0.88
N VAL A 167 7.07 -3.17 -2.07
CA VAL A 167 6.26 -2.56 -3.11
C VAL A 167 4.99 -3.37 -3.32
N GLU A 168 3.85 -2.77 -3.06
CA GLU A 168 2.54 -3.38 -3.30
C GLU A 168 1.73 -2.54 -4.28
N VAL A 169 1.35 -3.14 -5.39
CA VAL A 169 0.48 -2.55 -6.42
C VAL A 169 -0.76 -3.40 -6.59
N GLN A 170 -1.93 -2.82 -6.37
CA GLN A 170 -3.20 -3.51 -6.51
C GLN A 170 -4.07 -2.87 -7.60
N GLY A 171 -4.58 -3.71 -8.51
CA GLY A 171 -5.53 -3.29 -9.54
C GLY A 171 -4.90 -2.51 -10.69
N ALA A 172 -3.62 -2.77 -11.00
CA ALA A 172 -2.95 -2.22 -12.17
C ALA A 172 -3.69 -2.57 -13.48
N ALA A 173 -3.65 -1.66 -14.45
CA ALA A 173 -4.27 -1.86 -15.77
C ALA A 173 -3.39 -1.37 -16.94
N ALA A 174 -2.23 -0.80 -16.65
CA ALA A 174 -1.23 -0.38 -17.61
C ALA A 174 0.13 -1.04 -17.33
N SER A 175 1.17 -0.60 -18.03
CA SER A 175 2.55 -1.06 -17.82
C SER A 175 3.01 -0.86 -16.38
N VAL A 176 3.76 -1.83 -15.87
CA VAL A 176 4.37 -1.77 -14.54
C VAL A 176 5.83 -2.18 -14.68
N GLU A 177 6.69 -1.27 -14.31
CA GLU A 177 8.13 -1.48 -14.19
C GLU A 177 8.54 -1.22 -12.75
N THR A 178 9.09 -2.24 -12.09
CA THR A 178 9.53 -2.16 -10.70
C THR A 178 10.94 -2.70 -10.59
N ILE A 179 11.85 -1.87 -10.08
CA ILE A 179 13.23 -2.24 -9.75
C ILE A 179 13.45 -1.97 -8.27
N LEU A 180 13.64 -3.05 -7.51
CA LEU A 180 13.81 -3.02 -6.06
C LEU A 180 15.15 -3.67 -5.68
N LYS A 181 15.91 -3.05 -4.76
CA LYS A 181 17.14 -3.67 -4.25
C LYS A 181 16.83 -4.67 -3.13
N ASN A 182 16.02 -4.26 -2.14
CA ASN A 182 15.74 -5.11 -0.97
C ASN A 182 14.30 -4.93 -0.51
N GLY A 183 13.53 -5.98 -0.59
CA GLY A 183 12.14 -6.06 -0.20
C GLY A 183 11.31 -6.90 -1.16
N ASP A 184 10.08 -7.11 -0.84
CA ASP A 184 9.14 -7.91 -1.62
C ASP A 184 8.37 -7.04 -2.63
N VAL A 185 8.11 -7.60 -3.80
CA VAL A 185 7.30 -6.98 -4.85
C VAL A 185 6.01 -7.76 -5.03
N GLN A 186 4.88 -7.12 -4.78
CA GLN A 186 3.56 -7.69 -4.97
C GLN A 186 2.77 -6.86 -5.96
N VAL A 187 2.41 -7.44 -7.11
CA VAL A 187 1.64 -6.76 -8.15
C VAL A 187 0.41 -7.56 -8.54
N GLY A 188 -0.75 -6.93 -8.44
CA GLY A 188 -2.02 -7.49 -8.87
C GLY A 188 -2.61 -6.71 -10.04
N PHE A 189 -2.74 -7.35 -11.19
CA PHE A 189 -3.40 -6.75 -12.35
C PHE A 189 -4.92 -6.93 -12.29
N ARG A 190 -5.66 -5.88 -12.65
CA ARG A 190 -7.08 -5.96 -12.98
C ARG A 190 -7.27 -6.41 -14.41
N THR A 191 -6.50 -5.84 -15.32
CA THR A 191 -6.40 -6.19 -16.73
C THR A 191 -4.95 -6.07 -17.15
N LEU A 192 -4.46 -6.95 -18.00
CA LEU A 192 -3.14 -6.79 -18.59
C LEU A 192 -3.20 -5.76 -19.72
N PRO A 193 -2.20 -4.85 -19.80
CA PRO A 193 -2.09 -3.94 -20.95
C PRO A 193 -1.70 -4.72 -22.20
N ALA A 194 -2.11 -4.22 -23.36
CA ALA A 194 -1.69 -4.79 -24.64
C ALA A 194 -0.24 -4.43 -25.01
N GLU A 195 0.26 -3.30 -24.51
CA GLU A 195 1.57 -2.75 -24.82
C GLU A 195 2.26 -2.19 -23.57
N GLY A 196 3.58 -2.06 -23.66
CA GLY A 196 4.42 -1.49 -22.59
C GLY A 196 5.15 -2.55 -21.76
N PRO A 197 6.16 -2.12 -20.98
CA PRO A 197 6.94 -3.02 -20.16
C PRO A 197 6.10 -3.58 -19.00
N LEU A 198 6.27 -4.89 -18.76
CA LEU A 198 5.79 -5.57 -17.56
C LEU A 198 7.00 -6.26 -16.94
N GLN A 199 7.75 -5.51 -16.14
CA GLN A 199 9.01 -5.96 -15.56
C GLN A 199 8.96 -5.77 -14.05
N LEU A 200 9.18 -6.86 -13.31
CA LEU A 200 9.32 -6.86 -11.88
C LEU A 200 10.68 -7.45 -11.50
N GLU A 201 11.51 -6.65 -10.87
CA GLU A 201 12.84 -7.04 -10.47
C GLU A 201 13.09 -6.71 -9.00
N THR A 202 13.67 -7.67 -8.26
CA THR A 202 14.22 -7.42 -6.93
C THR A 202 15.55 -8.13 -6.78
N SER A 203 16.51 -7.52 -6.08
CA SER A 203 17.74 -8.22 -5.77
C SER A 203 17.57 -9.19 -4.60
N ASN A 204 16.89 -8.76 -3.54
CA ASN A 204 16.67 -9.59 -2.35
C ASN A 204 15.21 -9.45 -1.90
N GLY A 205 14.40 -10.46 -2.18
CA GLY A 205 13.01 -10.50 -1.85
C GLY A 205 12.20 -11.40 -2.77
N THR A 206 10.93 -11.55 -2.46
CA THR A 206 9.98 -12.34 -3.25
C THR A 206 9.25 -11.49 -4.27
N ILE A 207 8.81 -12.11 -5.36
CA ILE A 207 7.90 -11.51 -6.33
C ILE A 207 6.60 -12.30 -6.33
N ASP A 208 5.49 -11.63 -6.03
CA ASP A 208 4.14 -12.19 -6.09
C ASP A 208 3.34 -11.47 -7.18
N LEU A 209 3.07 -12.16 -8.28
CA LEU A 209 2.30 -11.64 -9.41
C LEU A 209 0.92 -12.27 -9.47
N ARG A 210 -0.12 -11.44 -9.38
CA ARG A 210 -1.52 -11.86 -9.51
C ARG A 210 -2.10 -11.41 -10.82
N LEU A 211 -2.50 -12.37 -11.66
CA LEU A 211 -3.03 -12.15 -12.98
C LEU A 211 -4.56 -12.32 -13.01
N PRO A 212 -5.28 -11.51 -13.80
CA PRO A 212 -6.73 -11.68 -13.96
C PRO A 212 -7.06 -13.03 -14.60
N ALA A 213 -8.25 -13.53 -14.34
CA ALA A 213 -8.75 -14.74 -15.01
C ALA A 213 -8.81 -14.52 -16.53
N GLY A 214 -8.33 -15.51 -17.28
CA GLY A 214 -8.28 -15.40 -18.76
C GLY A 214 -7.19 -14.46 -19.30
N ALA A 215 -6.22 -14.08 -18.48
CA ALA A 215 -5.05 -13.34 -18.93
C ALA A 215 -4.32 -14.07 -20.07
N SER A 216 -3.73 -13.30 -20.96
CA SER A 216 -2.84 -13.81 -22.02
C SER A 216 -1.51 -13.08 -21.91
N ALA A 217 -0.41 -13.84 -21.87
CA ALA A 217 0.92 -13.29 -21.82
C ALA A 217 1.99 -14.36 -22.13
N GLN A 218 3.17 -13.90 -22.55
CA GLN A 218 4.40 -14.68 -22.47
C GLN A 218 5.06 -14.34 -21.13
N ILE A 219 5.45 -15.36 -20.36
CA ILE A 219 6.07 -15.20 -19.05
C ILE A 219 7.51 -15.68 -19.11
N ASP A 220 8.45 -14.85 -18.69
CA ASP A 220 9.85 -15.16 -18.46
C ASP A 220 10.18 -14.85 -17.00
N ALA A 221 10.32 -15.90 -16.18
CA ALA A 221 10.63 -15.76 -14.76
C ALA A 221 11.97 -16.44 -14.43
N GLN A 222 12.80 -15.74 -13.67
CA GLN A 222 14.11 -16.23 -13.26
C GLN A 222 14.43 -15.87 -11.80
N THR A 223 14.89 -16.85 -11.04
CA THR A 223 15.53 -16.63 -9.73
C THR A 223 16.91 -17.29 -9.72
N ASN A 224 17.90 -16.61 -9.13
CA ASN A 224 19.24 -17.20 -9.00
C ASN A 224 19.34 -18.10 -7.76
N VAL A 225 18.65 -17.72 -6.67
CA VAL A 225 18.54 -18.53 -5.45
C VAL A 225 17.08 -18.48 -4.98
N GLY A 226 16.37 -19.60 -5.10
CA GLY A 226 14.98 -19.67 -4.71
C GLY A 226 14.12 -20.58 -5.59
N THR A 227 12.82 -20.43 -5.53
CA THR A 227 11.86 -21.27 -6.24
C THR A 227 10.85 -20.44 -7.04
N ILE A 228 10.35 -21.03 -8.13
CA ILE A 228 9.24 -20.45 -8.89
C ILE A 228 8.01 -21.34 -8.70
N ARG A 229 6.88 -20.76 -8.38
CA ARG A 229 5.60 -21.45 -8.15
C ARG A 229 4.49 -20.80 -8.96
N THR A 230 3.57 -21.64 -9.44
CA THR A 230 2.37 -21.20 -10.15
C THR A 230 1.13 -21.74 -9.44
N GLN A 231 0.06 -20.93 -9.35
CA GLN A 231 -1.18 -21.31 -8.69
C GLN A 231 -2.39 -20.85 -9.50
N GLY A 232 -3.30 -21.78 -9.83
CA GLY A 232 -4.56 -21.46 -10.50
C GLY A 232 -4.42 -20.94 -11.94
N LEU A 233 -3.24 -21.03 -12.55
CA LEU A 233 -2.98 -20.67 -13.94
C LEU A 233 -2.90 -21.90 -14.83
N SER A 234 -3.39 -21.81 -16.07
CA SER A 234 -3.31 -22.89 -17.06
C SER A 234 -2.52 -22.41 -18.26
N PHE A 235 -1.34 -22.97 -18.46
CA PHE A 235 -0.43 -22.59 -19.54
C PHE A 235 -0.67 -23.42 -20.79
N ALA A 236 -0.58 -22.78 -21.95
CA ALA A 236 -0.62 -23.46 -23.25
C ALA A 236 0.71 -24.20 -23.51
N THR A 237 1.81 -23.59 -23.09
CA THR A 237 3.14 -24.21 -23.07
C THR A 237 3.86 -23.74 -21.80
N GLU A 238 4.64 -24.65 -21.22
CA GLU A 238 5.49 -24.33 -20.08
C GLU A 238 6.82 -25.08 -20.15
N GLN A 239 7.88 -24.39 -19.78
CA GLN A 239 9.22 -24.94 -19.68
C GLN A 239 9.84 -24.52 -18.36
N PHE A 240 10.07 -25.47 -17.49
CA PHE A 240 10.76 -25.28 -16.23
C PHE A 240 12.17 -25.86 -16.32
N ALA A 241 13.17 -25.06 -15.97
CA ALA A 241 14.57 -25.47 -15.93
C ALA A 241 15.18 -25.09 -14.59
N PRO A 242 15.63 -26.06 -13.78
CA PRO A 242 16.43 -25.75 -12.59
C PRO A 242 17.76 -25.13 -13.03
N ALA A 243 18.25 -24.14 -12.29
CA ALA A 243 19.49 -23.43 -12.56
C ALA A 243 20.28 -23.27 -11.25
N ASP A 244 21.22 -24.16 -10.99
CA ASP A 244 22.00 -24.20 -9.75
C ASP A 244 21.12 -24.18 -8.48
N ALA A 245 21.18 -23.10 -7.69
CA ALA A 245 20.35 -22.89 -6.50
C ALA A 245 19.00 -22.21 -6.80
N GLY A 246 18.72 -21.91 -8.08
CA GLY A 246 17.53 -21.19 -8.54
C GLY A 246 16.75 -21.94 -9.61
N ALA A 247 15.97 -21.19 -10.38
CA ALA A 247 15.09 -21.73 -11.41
C ALA A 247 14.83 -20.71 -12.53
N ARG A 248 14.51 -21.23 -13.72
CA ARG A 248 13.94 -20.48 -14.83
C ARG A 248 12.62 -21.07 -15.24
N PHE A 249 11.68 -20.22 -15.56
CA PHE A 249 10.35 -20.61 -16.02
C PHE A 249 9.94 -19.75 -17.19
N ASN A 250 9.72 -20.41 -18.34
CA ASN A 250 9.19 -19.78 -19.54
C ASN A 250 7.85 -20.42 -19.84
N ALA A 251 6.82 -19.61 -19.97
CA ALA A 251 5.47 -20.14 -20.19
C ALA A 251 4.63 -19.19 -21.06
N GLN A 252 3.70 -19.77 -21.78
CA GLN A 252 2.69 -19.05 -22.52
C GLN A 252 1.32 -19.22 -21.88
N LEU A 253 0.74 -18.13 -21.44
CA LEU A 253 -0.61 -18.07 -20.88
C LEU A 253 -1.55 -17.48 -21.96
N GLY A 254 -2.42 -18.30 -22.55
CA GLY A 254 -3.30 -17.85 -23.63
C GLY A 254 -2.52 -17.44 -24.90
N ALA A 255 -2.79 -16.23 -25.42
CA ALA A 255 -1.98 -15.62 -26.49
C ALA A 255 -0.61 -15.18 -25.97
N SER A 256 0.37 -14.96 -26.88
CA SER A 256 1.77 -14.74 -26.51
C SER A 256 2.16 -13.30 -26.16
N GLU A 257 1.21 -12.40 -26.11
CA GLU A 257 1.47 -10.98 -25.78
C GLU A 257 0.52 -10.52 -24.68
N PRO A 258 0.96 -9.61 -23.79
CA PRO A 258 2.30 -9.01 -23.64
C PRO A 258 3.33 -9.98 -23.02
N THR A 259 4.60 -9.57 -23.01
CA THR A 259 5.67 -10.29 -22.30
C THR A 259 5.80 -9.75 -20.86
N ILE A 260 5.85 -10.65 -19.90
CA ILE A 260 6.06 -10.35 -18.47
C ILE A 260 7.43 -10.91 -18.05
N GLU A 261 8.29 -10.04 -17.58
CA GLU A 261 9.62 -10.39 -17.07
C GLU A 261 9.66 -10.32 -15.55
N LEU A 262 10.04 -11.42 -14.90
CA LEU A 262 10.15 -11.50 -13.45
C LEU A 262 11.55 -11.95 -13.07
N ARG A 263 12.28 -11.15 -12.30
CA ARG A 263 13.66 -11.44 -11.93
C ARG A 263 13.92 -11.20 -10.46
N THR A 264 14.47 -12.21 -9.77
CA THR A 264 15.02 -12.02 -8.43
C THR A 264 16.39 -12.70 -8.32
N GLN A 265 17.30 -12.07 -7.57
CA GLN A 265 18.59 -12.71 -7.32
C GLN A 265 18.46 -13.69 -6.15
N ASN A 266 17.86 -13.25 -5.04
CA ASN A 266 17.66 -14.05 -3.83
C ASN A 266 16.21 -13.95 -3.37
N GLY A 267 15.41 -14.95 -3.68
CA GLY A 267 14.00 -15.02 -3.32
C GLY A 267 13.19 -15.92 -4.22
N SER A 268 11.93 -16.07 -3.94
CA SER A 268 11.01 -16.89 -4.72
C SER A 268 10.10 -16.04 -5.59
N ILE A 269 9.62 -16.60 -6.69
CA ILE A 269 8.63 -15.99 -7.57
C ILE A 269 7.36 -16.81 -7.48
N THR A 270 6.23 -16.16 -7.25
CA THR A 270 4.91 -16.79 -7.25
C THR A 270 4.00 -16.11 -8.29
N LEU A 271 3.41 -16.93 -9.15
CA LEU A 271 2.43 -16.51 -10.15
C LEU A 271 1.07 -17.08 -9.76
N GLN A 272 0.07 -16.23 -9.59
CA GLN A 272 -1.26 -16.65 -9.13
C GLN A 272 -2.35 -16.13 -10.05
N ALA A 273 -3.39 -16.94 -10.26
CA ALA A 273 -4.65 -16.41 -10.77
C ALA A 273 -5.31 -15.54 -9.68
N ARG A 274 -5.82 -14.38 -10.06
CA ARG A 274 -6.60 -13.56 -9.15
C ARG A 274 -7.96 -14.24 -8.91
N ASP A 275 -8.29 -14.50 -7.65
CA ASP A 275 -9.62 -14.99 -7.28
C ASP A 275 -10.68 -13.92 -7.56
N THR A 276 -11.59 -14.21 -8.48
CA THR A 276 -12.72 -13.32 -8.79
C THR A 276 -13.77 -13.24 -7.67
N THR A 277 -13.61 -14.06 -6.62
CA THR A 277 -14.62 -14.21 -5.55
C THR A 277 -14.62 -13.07 -4.54
N SER A 278 -13.52 -12.31 -4.40
CA SER A 278 -13.40 -11.27 -3.36
C SER A 278 -14.05 -9.94 -3.70
N ALA A 279 -14.38 -9.66 -4.97
CA ALA A 279 -14.95 -8.36 -5.37
C ALA A 279 -16.47 -8.25 -5.20
N ASN A 280 -17.20 -9.37 -5.00
CA ASN A 280 -18.67 -9.38 -5.00
C ASN A 280 -19.32 -9.48 -3.61
N THR A 281 -18.55 -9.73 -2.55
CA THR A 281 -19.15 -9.97 -1.23
C THR A 281 -19.46 -8.68 -0.48
N THR A 282 -18.70 -7.63 -0.70
CA THR A 282 -18.88 -6.35 0.03
C THR A 282 -20.04 -5.52 -0.54
N ASP A 283 -20.29 -5.57 -1.86
CA ASP A 283 -21.39 -4.85 -2.51
C ASP A 283 -22.75 -5.55 -2.35
N ALA A 284 -22.75 -6.87 -2.18
CA ALA A 284 -23.99 -7.64 -1.99
C ALA A 284 -24.53 -7.51 -0.55
N GLU A 285 -23.67 -7.44 0.46
CA GLU A 285 -24.09 -7.26 1.84
C GLU A 285 -24.59 -5.84 2.12
N GLN A 286 -24.02 -4.80 1.47
CA GLN A 286 -24.52 -3.43 1.60
C GLN A 286 -25.86 -3.19 0.91
N ARG A 287 -26.23 -3.95 -0.10
CA ARG A 287 -27.53 -3.83 -0.76
C ARG A 287 -28.67 -4.53 -0.01
N LEU A 288 -28.38 -5.52 0.82
CA LEU A 288 -29.38 -6.26 1.59
C LEU A 288 -29.82 -5.53 2.86
N THR A 289 -29.09 -4.53 3.34
CA THR A 289 -29.44 -3.76 4.55
C THR A 289 -30.24 -2.49 4.28
N SER A 290 -30.46 -2.11 3.01
CA SER A 290 -31.16 -0.87 2.66
C SER A 290 -32.62 -1.04 2.24
N THR A 291 -33.18 -2.26 2.30
CA THR A 291 -34.58 -2.48 1.92
C THR A 291 -35.37 -3.08 3.10
N ILE A 292 -35.64 -2.28 4.13
CA ILE A 292 -36.71 -2.57 5.08
C ILE A 292 -37.86 -1.65 4.70
N PRO A 293 -38.99 -2.15 4.18
CA PRO A 293 -40.18 -1.35 4.02
C PRO A 293 -40.84 -1.18 5.41
N THR A 294 -40.93 0.05 5.84
CA THR A 294 -41.72 0.45 6.99
C THR A 294 -43.19 0.21 6.68
N THR A 295 -43.74 -0.89 7.15
CA THR A 295 -45.17 -1.08 7.21
C THR A 295 -45.63 -0.74 8.62
N ASP A 296 -46.23 0.43 8.72
CA ASP A 296 -47.08 0.87 9.81
C ASP A 296 -48.28 -0.07 9.94
N THR A 297 -48.43 -0.75 11.07
CA THR A 297 -49.67 -1.39 11.44
C THR A 297 -49.84 -1.31 12.94
N THR A 298 -50.77 -0.46 13.26
CA THR A 298 -51.46 -0.17 14.50
C THR A 298 -51.82 -1.44 15.30
N MET A 299 -51.60 -1.34 16.62
CA MET A 299 -51.97 -2.30 17.69
C MET A 299 -53.46 -2.67 17.74
N PRO A 300 -53.86 -3.77 18.43
CA PRO A 300 -54.24 -3.59 19.80
C PRO A 300 -53.70 -4.63 20.81
N ALA A 301 -53.65 -4.17 22.05
CA ALA A 301 -53.29 -4.86 23.27
C ALA A 301 -54.16 -6.07 23.60
N ARG A 302 -53.54 -7.13 24.13
CA ARG A 302 -54.22 -8.06 25.05
C ARG A 302 -53.25 -8.76 26.00
N SER A 303 -53.43 -8.48 27.25
CA SER A 303 -53.35 -9.25 28.51
C SER A 303 -52.48 -10.48 28.60
N ALA A 304 -51.63 -10.50 29.61
CA ALA A 304 -51.02 -11.66 30.26
C ALA A 304 -52.09 -12.48 31.02
N PRO A 305 -51.80 -13.76 31.35
CA PRO A 305 -51.35 -14.09 32.72
C PRO A 305 -50.26 -15.17 32.74
N ASP A 306 -49.27 -14.95 33.57
CA ASP A 306 -49.00 -15.58 34.87
C ASP A 306 -48.77 -17.10 34.93
N THR A 307 -47.77 -17.43 35.70
CA THR A 307 -47.50 -18.58 36.58
C THR A 307 -46.53 -19.68 36.17
N GLN A 308 -45.52 -19.74 37.06
CA GLN A 308 -44.95 -20.93 37.77
C GLN A 308 -43.83 -21.69 37.02
N ARG A 309 -42.60 -21.60 37.56
CA ARG A 309 -41.98 -22.25 38.73
C ARG A 309 -41.71 -23.74 38.51
N ALA A 310 -40.52 -24.14 38.63
CA ALA A 310 -39.83 -25.20 39.36
C ALA A 310 -38.55 -25.62 38.61
N ASP A 311 -37.42 -25.35 39.17
CA ASP A 311 -36.68 -26.14 40.15
C ASP A 311 -35.94 -27.37 39.55
N THR A 312 -34.70 -27.31 39.82
CA THR A 312 -33.81 -28.28 40.49
C THR A 312 -32.90 -29.17 39.65
N LEU A 313 -31.68 -29.11 40.15
CA LEU A 313 -30.65 -30.19 40.40
C LEU A 313 -29.72 -30.50 39.21
N SER A 314 -28.45 -30.16 39.31
CA SER A 314 -27.38 -30.61 40.23
C SER A 314 -26.72 -31.90 39.78
N SER A 315 -25.45 -31.86 39.96
CA SER A 315 -24.44 -32.93 40.06
C SER A 315 -23.78 -33.35 38.76
N ASP A 316 -22.56 -33.36 38.63
CA ASP A 316 -21.39 -33.62 39.50
C ASP A 316 -20.46 -34.57 38.73
N THR A 317 -19.17 -34.28 38.85
CA THR A 317 -18.06 -35.26 38.94
C THR A 317 -17.69 -36.03 37.67
N THR A 318 -16.52 -35.95 37.11
CA THR A 318 -15.30 -36.60 37.58
C THR A 318 -14.12 -36.38 36.63
N ARG A 319 -13.03 -35.97 37.20
CA ARG A 319 -11.65 -36.17 36.70
C ARG A 319 -11.20 -37.60 37.10
N PRO A 320 -10.32 -38.23 36.40
CA PRO A 320 -8.98 -38.53 36.88
C PRO A 320 -7.92 -38.31 35.79
N ASP A 321 -6.84 -37.68 36.01
CA ASP A 321 -5.59 -37.88 36.73
C ASP A 321 -4.86 -39.22 36.46
N THR A 322 -3.51 -39.03 36.37
CA THR A 322 -2.40 -40.02 36.37
C THR A 322 -2.09 -40.68 35.02
N THR A 323 -0.84 -40.75 34.52
CA THR A 323 0.46 -41.06 35.13
C THR A 323 1.54 -40.92 34.05
N ARG A 324 2.55 -40.13 34.15
CA ARG A 324 3.97 -40.31 34.44
C ARG A 324 4.59 -41.68 34.12
N MET A 325 5.62 -41.69 33.29
CA MET A 325 6.84 -42.49 33.32
C MET A 325 7.72 -42.07 32.15
N ASP A 326 8.84 -41.39 32.37
CA ASP A 326 10.19 -41.84 32.73
C ASP A 326 10.96 -42.53 31.59
N GLN A 327 12.04 -41.82 31.25
CA GLN A 327 13.43 -42.23 31.03
C GLN A 327 13.73 -43.35 30.02
N ASP A 328 14.58 -43.05 29.02
CA ASP A 328 16.00 -43.45 29.11
C ASP A 328 16.83 -42.94 27.91
N THR A 329 17.85 -42.21 28.23
CA THR A 329 19.24 -42.17 27.80
C THR A 329 19.74 -43.27 26.86
N VAL A 330 20.64 -42.88 25.94
CA VAL A 330 22.00 -43.38 25.62
C VAL A 330 22.37 -42.89 24.23
N SER A 331 23.28 -41.95 24.05
CA SER A 331 24.74 -42.01 24.02
C SER A 331 25.37 -42.42 22.67
N ALA A 332 26.22 -41.51 22.21
CA ALA A 332 27.54 -41.62 21.57
C ALA A 332 27.70 -41.97 20.08
N ASN A 333 28.21 -41.01 19.40
CA ASN A 333 29.40 -40.84 18.58
C ASN A 333 30.22 -42.10 18.17
N PRO A 334 30.98 -42.11 17.08
CA PRO A 334 31.88 -41.01 16.68
C PRO A 334 31.57 -40.34 15.35
#